data_196bc852e4480c10b5c67ea481e30eb2
#
_entry.id   196bc852e4480c10b5c67ea481e30eb2
#
_cell.length_a   1.000
_cell.length_b   1.000
_cell.length_c   1.000
_cell.angle_alpha   90.00
_cell.angle_beta   90.00
_cell.angle_gamma   90.00
#
_symmetry.space_group_name_H-M   'P 1'
#
loop_
_entity.id
_entity.type
_entity.pdbx_description
1 polymer ?
#
loop_
_entity_poly.entity_id
_entity_poly.type
_entity_poly.pdbx_seq_one_letter_code
_entity_poly.pdbx_strand_id
1 'polypeptide(L)'
;HGYSRLALIPAFDDRAGLASPILPNSVHGAIGAIIRERQESERLAARGISPTRSAILVGPPGVGKTLSARWIASSLGKPLWVLDLTAVMSSLLGKTGNNLRAALDHAKKHAAVLLLDEIDAIAKRRSDESDIGELKRLVTVMLQEVDQWPDSGLLLAATNHPELVDPALWRR
;
A
#
# COMPACT_ATOMS: atom_id res chain seq x y z
N HIS A 1 -0.69 6.05 -21.50
CA HIS A 1 -0.01 7.35 -21.42
C HIS A 1 -0.50 8.30 -20.30
N GLY A 2 -1.62 8.02 -19.61
CA GLY A 2 -2.15 8.83 -18.49
C GLY A 2 -1.51 8.56 -17.13
N TYR A 3 -0.78 7.48 -16.97
CA TYR A 3 -0.26 7.01 -15.68
C TYR A 3 1.04 7.71 -15.26
N SER A 4 1.80 8.28 -16.20
CA SER A 4 3.05 8.99 -15.92
C SER A 4 2.89 10.29 -15.12
N ARG A 5 1.66 10.77 -14.98
CA ARG A 5 1.35 11.98 -14.19
C ARG A 5 0.91 11.68 -12.75
N LEU A 6 0.70 10.43 -12.40
CA LEU A 6 0.18 10.01 -11.10
C LEU A 6 1.24 9.48 -10.14
N ALA A 7 2.49 9.87 -10.28
CA ALA A 7 3.55 9.54 -9.32
C ALA A 7 3.57 8.04 -8.88
N LEU A 8 3.13 7.13 -9.74
CA LEU A 8 3.50 5.72 -9.63
C LEU A 8 4.97 5.65 -10.03
N ILE A 9 5.83 5.73 -9.08
CA ILE A 9 7.26 5.53 -9.29
C ILE A 9 7.49 4.02 -9.24
N PRO A 10 7.89 3.35 -10.34
CA PRO A 10 8.43 2.01 -10.23
C PRO A 10 9.68 2.13 -9.36
N ALA A 11 9.54 1.78 -8.09
CA ALA A 11 10.63 1.78 -7.16
C ALA A 11 11.38 0.46 -7.34
N PHE A 12 12.39 0.49 -8.16
CA PHE A 12 13.42 -0.54 -8.26
C PHE A 12 12.99 -1.93 -8.78
N ASP A 13 13.45 -2.25 -9.96
CA ASP A 13 13.61 -3.62 -10.45
C ASP A 13 14.95 -4.18 -9.94
N ASP A 14 15.27 -3.98 -8.66
CA ASP A 14 16.51 -4.47 -8.08
C ASP A 14 16.27 -5.87 -7.51
N ARG A 15 16.43 -6.86 -8.37
CA ARG A 15 16.44 -8.29 -8.00
C ARG A 15 17.71 -8.69 -7.22
N ALA A 16 18.62 -7.77 -6.99
CA ALA A 16 19.76 -7.98 -6.13
C ALA A 16 19.29 -8.05 -4.67
N GLY A 17 19.54 -9.18 -4.02
CA GLY A 17 19.09 -9.46 -2.67
C GLY A 17 19.39 -8.31 -1.70
N LEU A 18 18.36 -7.55 -1.36
CA LEU A 18 18.43 -6.55 -0.31
C LEU A 18 18.68 -7.25 1.02
N ALA A 19 19.65 -6.74 1.77
CA ALA A 19 19.83 -7.15 3.14
C ALA A 19 18.53 -6.89 3.92
N SER A 20 18.17 -7.83 4.80
CA SER A 20 17.03 -7.64 5.69
C SER A 20 17.18 -6.33 6.48
N PRO A 21 16.16 -5.48 6.52
CA PRO A 21 16.24 -4.24 7.30
C PRO A 21 16.38 -4.54 8.78
N ILE A 22 17.10 -3.67 9.49
CA ILE A 22 17.21 -3.75 10.95
C ILE A 22 15.91 -3.21 11.55
N LEU A 23 15.06 -4.10 12.05
CA LEU A 23 13.74 -3.79 12.61
C LEU A 23 13.60 -4.43 13.99
N PRO A 24 12.72 -3.91 14.85
CA PRO A 24 12.35 -4.61 16.08
C PRO A 24 11.89 -6.03 15.78
N ASN A 25 12.22 -6.97 16.64
CA ASN A 25 11.93 -8.40 16.43
C ASN A 25 10.46 -8.69 16.14
N SER A 26 9.54 -7.98 16.79
CA SER A 26 8.10 -8.14 16.56
C SER A 26 7.68 -7.73 15.14
N VAL A 27 8.23 -6.63 14.63
CA VAL A 27 7.96 -6.13 13.27
C VAL A 27 8.60 -7.05 12.24
N HIS A 28 9.85 -7.43 12.46
CA HIS A 28 10.55 -8.38 11.59
C HIS A 28 9.81 -9.73 11.50
N GLY A 29 9.30 -10.23 12.62
CA GLY A 29 8.52 -11.46 12.66
C GLY A 29 7.20 -11.34 11.91
N ALA A 30 6.48 -10.23 12.05
CA ALA A 30 5.22 -9.98 11.35
C ALA A 30 5.43 -9.90 9.83
N ILE A 31 6.45 -9.18 9.39
CA ILE A 31 6.81 -9.10 7.96
C ILE A 31 7.24 -10.46 7.42
N GLY A 32 8.04 -11.20 8.17
CA GLY A 32 8.44 -12.56 7.82
C GLY A 32 7.25 -13.51 7.67
N ALA A 33 6.21 -13.36 8.51
CA ALA A 33 4.98 -14.14 8.40
C ALA A 33 4.24 -13.82 7.09
N ILE A 34 4.11 -12.56 6.72
CA ILE A 34 3.49 -12.15 5.45
C ILE A 34 4.24 -12.75 4.26
N ILE A 35 5.55 -12.70 4.27
CA ILE A 35 6.38 -13.28 3.20
C ILE A 35 6.15 -14.80 3.11
N ARG A 36 6.17 -15.50 4.22
CA ARG A 36 5.95 -16.97 4.26
C ARG A 36 4.55 -17.34 3.77
N GLU A 37 3.52 -16.65 4.21
CA GLU A 37 2.14 -16.88 3.75
C GLU A 37 2.03 -16.75 2.23
N ARG A 38 2.70 -15.77 1.66
CA ARG A 38 2.71 -15.55 0.21
C ARG A 38 3.49 -16.62 -0.54
N GLN A 39 4.60 -17.07 -0.02
CA GLN A 39 5.40 -18.14 -0.60
C GLN A 39 4.68 -19.50 -0.51
N GLU A 40 3.85 -19.69 0.49
CA GLU A 40 3.04 -20.90 0.71
C GLU A 40 1.58 -20.76 0.27
N SER A 41 1.26 -19.83 -0.61
CA SER A 41 -0.12 -19.50 -1.00
C SER A 41 -0.92 -20.70 -1.53
N GLU A 42 -0.30 -21.58 -2.31
CA GLU A 42 -0.95 -22.79 -2.81
C GLU A 42 -1.32 -23.76 -1.68
N ARG A 43 -0.47 -23.88 -0.69
CA ARG A 43 -0.66 -24.72 0.49
C ARG A 43 -1.79 -24.21 1.37
N LEU A 44 -1.87 -22.88 1.53
CA LEU A 44 -2.96 -22.21 2.26
C LEU A 44 -4.28 -22.36 1.52
N ALA A 45 -4.28 -22.17 0.20
CA ALA A 45 -5.46 -22.32 -0.65
C ALA A 45 -6.05 -23.73 -0.57
N ALA A 46 -5.22 -24.77 -0.52
CA ALA A 46 -5.65 -26.16 -0.35
C ALA A 46 -6.40 -26.39 0.98
N ARG A 47 -6.19 -25.52 1.96
CA ARG A 47 -6.88 -25.54 3.27
C ARG A 47 -8.00 -24.51 3.37
N GLY A 48 -8.34 -23.82 2.28
CA GLY A 48 -9.34 -22.76 2.28
C GLY A 48 -8.90 -21.47 2.99
N ILE A 49 -7.60 -21.26 3.14
CA ILE A 49 -7.03 -20.08 3.81
C ILE A 49 -6.45 -19.15 2.75
N SER A 50 -6.86 -17.88 2.79
CA SER A 50 -6.26 -16.83 1.96
C SER A 50 -5.07 -16.18 2.67
N PRO A 51 -3.99 -15.86 1.95
CA PRO A 51 -2.88 -15.13 2.54
C PRO A 51 -3.28 -13.68 2.88
N THR A 52 -2.52 -13.04 3.76
CA THR A 52 -2.68 -11.61 4.05
C THR A 52 -2.54 -10.80 2.76
N ARG A 53 -3.53 -9.98 2.45
CA ARG A 53 -3.58 -9.17 1.20
C ARG A 53 -3.13 -7.74 1.41
N SER A 54 -3.17 -7.25 2.65
CA SER A 54 -2.83 -5.88 2.98
C SER A 54 -2.23 -5.78 4.38
N ALA A 55 -1.39 -4.77 4.56
CA ALA A 55 -0.82 -4.43 5.86
C ALA A 55 -0.55 -2.93 5.95
N ILE A 56 -0.51 -2.40 7.17
CA ILE A 56 -0.15 -1.01 7.44
C ILE A 56 1.19 -0.97 8.15
N LEU A 57 2.14 -0.25 7.57
CA LEU A 57 3.44 0.03 8.15
C LEU A 57 3.38 1.35 8.92
N VAL A 58 3.60 1.28 10.23
CA VAL A 58 3.50 2.42 11.13
C VAL A 58 4.87 2.76 11.70
N GLY A 59 5.18 4.03 11.75
CA GLY A 59 6.40 4.51 12.40
C GLY A 59 6.74 5.94 12.01
N PRO A 60 7.64 6.58 12.76
CA PRO A 60 8.11 7.92 12.42
C PRO A 60 8.92 7.92 11.13
N PRO A 61 9.15 9.11 10.52
CA PRO A 61 10.01 9.23 9.33
C PRO A 61 11.40 8.62 9.57
N GLY A 62 11.93 7.93 8.57
CA GLY A 62 13.29 7.38 8.61
C GLY A 62 13.46 6.05 9.37
N VAL A 63 12.37 5.39 9.79
CA VAL A 63 12.45 4.06 10.43
C VAL A 63 12.40 2.88 9.45
N GLY A 64 12.48 3.15 8.16
CA GLY A 64 12.61 2.10 7.15
C GLY A 64 11.31 1.49 6.63
N LYS A 65 10.18 2.23 6.66
CA LYS A 65 8.91 1.74 6.07
C LYS A 65 9.05 1.40 4.58
N THR A 66 9.65 2.29 3.80
CA THR A 66 9.91 2.05 2.39
C THR A 66 10.91 0.91 2.18
N LEU A 67 11.94 0.83 3.02
CA LEU A 67 12.91 -0.25 2.97
C LEU A 67 12.27 -1.60 3.30
N SER A 68 11.35 -1.65 4.25
CA SER A 68 10.56 -2.84 4.57
C SER A 68 9.71 -3.29 3.39
N ALA A 69 9.05 -2.34 2.72
CA ALA A 69 8.28 -2.64 1.51
C ALA A 69 9.16 -3.20 0.38
N ARG A 70 10.35 -2.65 0.18
CA ARG A 70 11.33 -3.14 -0.79
C ARG A 70 11.79 -4.55 -0.44
N TRP A 71 12.06 -4.83 0.82
CA TRP A 71 12.44 -6.16 1.27
C TRP A 71 11.34 -7.20 1.01
N ILE A 72 10.09 -6.86 1.32
CA ILE A 72 8.93 -7.73 1.04
C ILE A 72 8.84 -8.01 -0.46
N ALA A 73 8.87 -6.99 -1.29
CA ALA A 73 8.76 -7.14 -2.74
C ALA A 73 9.90 -7.99 -3.32
N SER A 74 11.14 -7.72 -2.89
CA SER A 74 12.31 -8.48 -3.30
C SER A 74 12.20 -9.95 -2.87
N SER A 75 11.78 -10.22 -1.65
CA SER A 75 11.59 -11.58 -1.12
C SER A 75 10.52 -12.36 -1.89
N LEU A 76 9.52 -11.67 -2.43
CA LEU A 76 8.45 -12.27 -3.23
C LEU A 76 8.77 -12.30 -4.73
N GLY A 77 9.89 -11.73 -5.17
CA GLY A 77 10.25 -11.63 -6.58
C GLY A 77 9.27 -10.76 -7.38
N LYS A 78 8.65 -9.78 -6.76
CA LYS A 78 7.65 -8.89 -7.36
C LYS A 78 8.14 -7.47 -7.46
N PRO A 79 7.67 -6.70 -8.47
CA PRO A 79 7.96 -5.28 -8.53
C PRO A 79 7.31 -4.55 -7.35
N LEU A 80 7.97 -3.53 -6.85
CA LEU A 80 7.39 -2.58 -5.90
C LEU A 80 6.98 -1.31 -6.63
N TRP A 81 5.75 -0.90 -6.42
CA TRP A 81 5.25 0.39 -6.88
C TRP A 81 4.86 1.24 -5.68
N VAL A 82 5.21 2.50 -5.73
CA VAL A 82 4.91 3.45 -4.65
C VAL A 82 3.98 4.52 -5.18
N LEU A 83 2.87 4.72 -4.49
CA LEU A 83 1.93 5.80 -4.73
C LEU A 83 1.96 6.75 -3.54
N ASP A 84 2.45 7.96 -3.75
CA ASP A 84 2.45 9.02 -2.76
C ASP A 84 1.08 9.70 -2.74
N LEU A 85 0.30 9.50 -1.67
CA LEU A 85 -1.03 10.07 -1.55
C LEU A 85 -1.01 11.58 -1.36
N THR A 86 0.06 12.15 -0.82
CA THR A 86 0.22 13.61 -0.77
C THR A 86 0.27 14.19 -2.18
N ALA A 87 1.01 13.58 -3.08
CA ALA A 87 1.08 14.00 -4.48
C ALA A 87 -0.25 13.80 -5.21
N VAL A 88 -0.94 12.70 -4.96
CA VAL A 88 -2.28 12.42 -5.52
C VAL A 88 -3.28 13.48 -5.09
N MET A 89 -3.29 13.82 -3.80
CA MET A 89 -4.21 14.81 -3.23
C MET A 89 -3.94 16.23 -3.70
N SER A 90 -2.67 16.58 -3.96
CA SER A 90 -2.28 17.92 -4.40
C SER A 90 -2.54 18.16 -5.89
N SER A 91 -2.63 17.12 -6.70
CA SER A 91 -2.60 17.27 -8.14
C SER A 91 -3.93 17.60 -8.79
N LEU A 92 -5.09 17.35 -8.14
CA LEU A 92 -6.37 17.51 -8.84
C LEU A 92 -7.61 17.64 -7.95
N LEU A 93 -8.26 18.76 -8.10
CA LEU A 93 -9.65 18.98 -7.71
C LEU A 93 -10.60 18.19 -8.66
N GLY A 94 -11.38 17.28 -8.12
CA GLY A 94 -12.50 16.65 -8.82
C GLY A 94 -12.22 15.33 -9.57
N LYS A 95 -10.96 14.93 -9.78
CA LYS A 95 -10.60 13.71 -10.51
C LYS A 95 -9.79 12.70 -9.69
N THR A 96 -9.54 13.00 -8.44
CA THR A 96 -8.61 12.22 -7.58
C THR A 96 -9.08 10.79 -7.38
N GLY A 97 -10.37 10.57 -7.17
CA GLY A 97 -10.92 9.22 -6.96
C GLY A 97 -10.79 8.31 -8.18
N ASN A 98 -11.08 8.82 -9.38
CA ASN A 98 -10.95 8.06 -10.62
C ASN A 98 -9.49 7.77 -10.95
N ASN A 99 -8.60 8.72 -10.72
CA ASN A 99 -7.17 8.57 -10.92
C ASN A 99 -6.56 7.55 -9.96
N LEU A 100 -6.97 7.58 -8.70
CA LEU A 100 -6.54 6.59 -7.71
C LEU A 100 -6.99 5.19 -8.11
N ARG A 101 -8.26 5.03 -8.50
CA ARG A 101 -8.79 3.73 -8.96
C ARG A 101 -8.02 3.18 -10.16
N ALA A 102 -7.72 4.04 -11.14
CA ALA A 102 -6.96 3.65 -12.32
C ALA A 102 -5.54 3.17 -11.96
N ALA A 103 -4.87 3.84 -11.03
CA ALA A 103 -3.55 3.45 -10.54
C ALA A 103 -3.60 2.11 -9.80
N LEU A 104 -4.60 1.91 -8.95
CA LEU A 104 -4.80 0.66 -8.21
C LEU A 104 -5.11 -0.51 -9.15
N ASP A 105 -5.97 -0.32 -10.13
CA ASP A 105 -6.29 -1.34 -11.15
C ASP A 105 -5.05 -1.74 -11.96
N HIS A 106 -4.20 -0.77 -12.29
CA HIS A 106 -2.95 -1.04 -12.98
C HIS A 106 -2.01 -1.91 -12.13
N ALA A 107 -1.85 -1.59 -10.85
CA ALA A 107 -1.04 -2.38 -9.92
C ALA A 107 -1.56 -3.82 -9.75
N LYS A 108 -2.88 -3.99 -9.68
CA LYS A 108 -3.52 -5.32 -9.61
C LYS A 108 -3.18 -6.20 -10.82
N LYS A 109 -3.27 -5.63 -12.02
CA LYS A 109 -2.98 -6.36 -13.27
C LYS A 109 -1.54 -6.87 -13.35
N HIS A 110 -0.61 -6.18 -12.72
CA HIS A 110 0.81 -6.54 -12.73
C HIS A 110 1.22 -7.42 -11.55
N ALA A 111 0.28 -7.79 -10.68
CA ALA A 111 0.56 -8.57 -9.47
C ALA A 111 1.70 -7.97 -8.62
N ALA A 112 1.79 -6.65 -8.61
CA ALA A 112 2.83 -5.91 -7.90
C ALA A 112 2.58 -5.85 -6.39
N VAL A 113 3.65 -5.57 -5.64
CA VAL A 113 3.53 -5.03 -4.29
C VAL A 113 3.31 -3.52 -4.44
N LEU A 114 2.18 -3.02 -3.99
CA LEU A 114 1.86 -1.59 -4.03
C LEU A 114 1.98 -1.00 -2.63
N LEU A 115 2.80 0.03 -2.49
CA LEU A 115 2.91 0.82 -1.27
C LEU A 115 2.15 2.15 -1.45
N LEU A 116 1.11 2.34 -0.64
CA LEU A 116 0.43 3.63 -0.49
C LEU A 116 1.15 4.42 0.60
N ASP A 117 1.99 5.35 0.20
CA ASP A 117 2.75 6.18 1.14
C ASP A 117 1.96 7.41 1.56
N GLU A 118 2.19 7.86 2.79
CA GLU A 118 1.50 9.02 3.37
C GLU A 118 -0.03 8.88 3.40
N ILE A 119 -0.53 7.71 3.84
CA ILE A 119 -1.97 7.42 3.86
C ILE A 119 -2.76 8.38 4.75
N ASP A 120 -2.12 8.99 5.74
CA ASP A 120 -2.67 10.03 6.62
C ASP A 120 -2.88 11.37 5.91
N ALA A 121 -2.33 11.58 4.71
CA ALA A 121 -2.55 12.79 3.92
C ALA A 121 -4.04 13.04 3.65
N ILE A 122 -4.85 11.99 3.55
CA ILE A 122 -6.30 12.09 3.41
C ILE A 122 -6.94 12.82 4.60
N ALA A 123 -6.50 12.50 5.81
CA ALA A 123 -7.04 13.12 7.03
C ALA A 123 -6.56 14.56 7.23
N LYS A 124 -5.33 14.87 6.81
CA LYS A 124 -4.74 16.21 6.96
C LYS A 124 -5.45 17.29 6.15
N ARG A 125 -6.16 16.92 5.07
CA ARG A 125 -6.90 17.85 4.22
C ARG A 125 -8.34 18.13 4.66
N ARG A 126 -8.78 17.66 5.80
CA ARG A 126 -10.15 17.86 6.31
C ARG A 126 -10.49 19.31 6.69
N SER A 127 -9.56 20.25 6.55
CA SER A 127 -9.76 21.65 6.95
C SER A 127 -10.63 22.48 5.98
N ASP A 128 -10.86 22.03 4.75
CA ASP A 128 -11.67 22.72 3.76
C ASP A 128 -13.01 22.01 3.55
N GLU A 129 -14.12 22.68 3.88
CA GLU A 129 -15.48 22.12 3.79
C GLU A 129 -15.86 21.64 2.38
N SER A 130 -15.28 22.23 1.34
CA SER A 130 -15.51 21.84 -0.05
C SER A 130 -14.92 20.47 -0.40
N ASP A 131 -13.92 19.99 0.36
CA ASP A 131 -13.19 18.77 0.07
C ASP A 131 -13.72 17.53 0.82
N ILE A 132 -14.66 17.69 1.75
CA ILE A 132 -15.19 16.58 2.57
C ILE A 132 -15.81 15.48 1.71
N GLY A 133 -16.55 15.85 0.65
CA GLY A 133 -17.15 14.87 -0.27
C GLY A 133 -16.13 14.09 -1.05
N GLU A 134 -15.07 14.72 -1.49
CA GLU A 134 -13.95 14.10 -2.19
C GLU A 134 -13.17 13.14 -1.29
N LEU A 135 -12.91 13.55 -0.05
CA LEU A 135 -12.22 12.73 0.95
C LEU A 135 -12.99 11.45 1.25
N LYS A 136 -14.31 11.55 1.43
CA LYS A 136 -15.18 10.38 1.63
C LYS A 136 -15.12 9.43 0.44
N ARG A 137 -15.09 9.94 -0.78
CA ARG A 137 -14.92 9.11 -1.99
C ARG A 137 -13.60 8.38 -2.02
N LEU A 138 -12.51 9.06 -1.68
CA LEU A 138 -11.18 8.45 -1.63
C LEU A 138 -11.12 7.32 -0.61
N VAL A 139 -11.60 7.54 0.60
CA VAL A 139 -11.68 6.49 1.63
C VAL A 139 -12.53 5.33 1.14
N THR A 140 -13.69 5.58 0.54
CA THR A 140 -14.56 4.54 0.01
C THR A 140 -13.87 3.73 -1.09
N VAL A 141 -13.19 4.38 -2.03
CA VAL A 141 -12.41 3.70 -3.07
C VAL A 141 -11.32 2.84 -2.46
N MET A 142 -10.56 3.36 -1.51
CA MET A 142 -9.50 2.62 -0.83
C MET A 142 -10.05 1.38 -0.10
N LEU A 143 -11.16 1.52 0.62
CA LEU A 143 -11.79 0.40 1.33
C LEU A 143 -12.25 -0.70 0.37
N GLN A 144 -12.89 -0.32 -0.72
CA GLN A 144 -13.31 -1.26 -1.76
C GLN A 144 -12.13 -1.98 -2.39
N GLU A 145 -11.06 -1.26 -2.68
CA GLU A 145 -9.86 -1.82 -3.30
C GLU A 145 -9.12 -2.78 -2.35
N VAL A 146 -9.04 -2.45 -1.07
CA VAL A 146 -8.44 -3.34 -0.06
C VAL A 146 -9.24 -4.65 0.04
N ASP A 147 -10.56 -4.56 0.09
CA ASP A 147 -11.44 -5.73 0.17
C ASP A 147 -11.34 -6.64 -1.06
N GLN A 148 -11.05 -6.08 -2.22
CA GLN A 148 -10.97 -6.78 -3.50
C GLN A 148 -9.54 -7.05 -3.97
N TRP A 149 -8.53 -6.77 -3.13
CA TRP A 149 -7.15 -6.96 -3.54
C TRP A 149 -6.86 -8.43 -3.84
N PRO A 150 -6.29 -8.74 -5.02
CA PRO A 150 -6.07 -10.13 -5.42
C PRO A 150 -4.97 -10.79 -4.58
N ASP A 151 -5.09 -12.10 -4.42
CA ASP A 151 -4.09 -12.91 -3.72
C ASP A 151 -2.72 -12.92 -4.43
N SER A 152 -2.69 -12.59 -5.72
CA SER A 152 -1.46 -12.47 -6.51
C SER A 152 -0.65 -11.21 -6.20
N GLY A 153 -1.27 -10.18 -5.63
CA GLY A 153 -0.64 -8.92 -5.25
C GLY A 153 -0.62 -8.71 -3.74
N LEU A 154 0.05 -7.66 -3.29
CA LEU A 154 0.07 -7.24 -1.90
C LEU A 154 -0.07 -5.73 -1.82
N LEU A 155 -0.99 -5.27 -0.98
CA LEU A 155 -1.21 -3.86 -0.72
C LEU A 155 -0.60 -3.47 0.62
N LEU A 156 0.35 -2.56 0.60
CA LEU A 156 0.94 -1.98 1.81
C LEU A 156 0.54 -0.52 1.91
N ALA A 157 0.29 -0.06 3.11
CA ALA A 157 0.11 1.34 3.41
C ALA A 157 1.15 1.80 4.44
N ALA A 158 1.61 3.02 4.34
CA ALA A 158 2.58 3.59 5.29
C ALA A 158 2.05 4.89 5.87
N THR A 159 2.26 5.08 7.16
CA THR A 159 1.90 6.31 7.86
C THR A 159 2.87 6.63 8.99
N ASN A 160 3.12 7.92 9.18
CA ASN A 160 3.79 8.46 10.36
C ASN A 160 2.79 8.84 11.47
N HIS A 161 1.50 8.85 11.16
CA HIS A 161 0.42 9.33 12.02
C HIS A 161 -0.73 8.31 12.09
N PRO A 162 -0.53 7.18 12.80
CA PRO A 162 -1.54 6.13 12.87
C PRO A 162 -2.87 6.61 13.44
N GLU A 163 -2.86 7.63 14.29
CA GLU A 163 -4.04 8.26 14.86
C GLU A 163 -4.93 8.97 13.84
N LEU A 164 -4.38 9.34 12.68
CA LEU A 164 -5.10 10.00 11.59
C LEU A 164 -5.69 9.04 10.56
N VAL A 165 -5.31 7.78 10.60
CA VAL A 165 -5.81 6.77 9.66
C VAL A 165 -7.25 6.40 10.02
N ASP A 166 -8.12 6.35 9.02
CA ASP A 166 -9.51 5.97 9.21
C ASP A 166 -9.62 4.59 9.88
N PRO A 167 -10.37 4.46 11.00
CA PRO A 167 -10.51 3.19 11.71
C PRO A 167 -10.99 2.04 10.83
N ALA A 168 -11.77 2.32 9.79
CA ALA A 168 -12.25 1.30 8.86
C ALA A 168 -11.11 0.64 8.07
N LEU A 169 -10.02 1.36 7.79
CA LEU A 169 -8.81 0.80 7.15
C LEU A 169 -8.06 -0.15 8.08
N TRP A 170 -8.01 0.12 9.38
CA TRP A 170 -7.36 -0.74 10.37
C TRP A 170 -8.00 -2.12 10.51
N ARG A 171 -9.27 -2.25 10.18
CA ARG A 171 -10.03 -3.50 10.34
C ARG A 171 -9.88 -4.45 9.15
N ARG A 172 -9.21 -4.04 8.14
CA ARG A 172 -8.99 -4.81 6.90
C ARG A 172 -7.54 -5.20 6.72
#